data_f5278cf5b327b32846c7ccf842c76915
#
_entry.id   f5278cf5b327b32846c7ccf842c76915
#
_cell.length_a   1.000
_cell.length_b   1.000
_cell.length_c   1.000
_cell.angle_alpha   90.00
_cell.angle_beta   90.00
_cell.angle_gamma   90.00
#
_symmetry.space_group_name_H-M   'P 1'
#
loop_
_entity.id
_entity.type
_entity.pdbx_description
1 polymer ?
#
loop_
_entity_poly.entity_id
_entity_poly.type
_entity_poly.pdbx_seq_one_letter_code
_entity_poly.pdbx_strand_id
1 'polypeptide(L)' 'AERQKAIANFIGQNYSPIGTTSQKCYKTTAELVYELSNIVDAAPMALAKQLADAGYHVEYLAGQPYWVMYERA' A
#
# COMPACT_ATOMS: atom_id res chain seq x y z
N ALA A 1 17.43 -1.40 0.15
CA ALA A 1 18.10 -0.16 -0.17
C ALA A 1 17.23 1.06 0.16
N GLU A 2 17.69 2.25 -0.20
CA GLU A 2 17.05 3.51 0.16
C GLU A 2 15.59 3.61 -0.29
N ARG A 3 15.33 3.18 -1.54
CA ARG A 3 13.98 3.24 -2.11
C ARG A 3 13.01 2.36 -1.34
N GLN A 4 13.43 1.16 -0.98
CA GLN A 4 12.59 0.25 -0.21
C GLN A 4 12.29 0.80 1.18
N LYS A 5 13.26 1.44 1.81
CA LYS A 5 13.07 2.05 3.12
C LYS A 5 12.09 3.21 3.07
N ALA A 6 12.19 4.05 2.04
CA ALA A 6 11.27 5.17 1.86
C ALA A 6 9.84 4.69 1.68
N ILE A 7 9.65 3.64 0.88
CA ILE A 7 8.33 3.03 0.67
C ILE A 7 7.80 2.47 1.99
N ALA A 8 8.62 1.69 2.70
CA ALA A 8 8.22 1.07 3.96
C ALA A 8 7.84 2.13 5.00
N ASN A 9 8.61 3.22 5.09
CA ASN A 9 8.33 4.29 6.03
C ASN A 9 7.01 4.98 5.72
N PHE A 10 6.77 5.32 4.46
CA PHE A 10 5.54 5.98 4.07
C PHE A 10 4.32 5.09 4.32
N ILE A 11 4.38 3.85 3.87
CA ILE A 11 3.27 2.91 4.02
C ILE A 11 3.01 2.66 5.51
N GLY A 12 4.05 2.42 6.29
CA GLY A 12 3.92 2.14 7.72
C GLY A 12 3.42 3.31 8.54
N GLN A 13 3.69 4.55 8.09
CA GLN A 13 3.20 5.73 8.78
C GLN A 13 1.73 6.03 8.50
N ASN A 14 1.24 5.63 7.34
CA ASN A 14 -0.10 5.97 6.91
C ASN A 14 -1.09 4.81 6.95
N TYR A 15 -0.60 3.59 6.91
CA TYR A 15 -1.44 2.40 6.79
C TYR A 15 -0.97 1.26 7.68
N SER A 16 -1.88 0.33 7.93
CA SER A 16 -1.59 -0.92 8.64
C SER A 16 -2.25 -2.06 7.88
N PRO A 17 -1.68 -3.27 7.92
CA PRO A 17 -2.35 -4.43 7.31
C PRO A 17 -3.56 -4.93 8.11
N ILE A 18 -3.72 -4.44 9.35
CA ILE A 18 -4.87 -4.78 10.20
C ILE A 18 -5.47 -3.51 10.76
N GLY A 19 -6.75 -3.56 11.12
CA GLY A 19 -7.43 -2.42 11.70
C GLY A 19 -8.93 -2.67 11.83
N THR A 20 -9.68 -1.60 12.09
CA THR A 20 -11.13 -1.68 12.24
C THR A 20 -11.81 -1.42 10.89
N THR A 21 -13.09 -1.79 10.81
CA THR A 21 -13.88 -1.57 9.60
C THR A 21 -13.92 -0.09 9.20
N SER A 22 -13.96 0.80 10.17
CA SER A 22 -14.01 2.24 9.88
C SER A 22 -12.70 2.78 9.29
N GLN A 23 -11.60 2.08 9.49
CA GLN A 23 -10.30 2.48 8.95
C GLN A 23 -10.02 1.83 7.58
N LYS A 24 -10.81 0.85 7.20
CA LYS A 24 -10.56 0.03 6.01
C LYS A 24 -10.70 0.85 4.73
N CYS A 25 -9.75 0.72 3.85
CA CYS A 25 -9.80 1.34 2.53
C CYS A 25 -9.21 0.38 1.49
N TYR A 26 -9.52 0.65 0.24
CA TYR A 26 -9.07 -0.14 -0.89
C TYR A 26 -8.25 0.76 -1.81
N LYS A 27 -7.04 0.33 -2.13
CA LYS A 27 -6.13 1.11 -2.97
C LYS A 27 -5.58 0.23 -4.08
N THR A 28 -5.46 0.78 -5.27
CA THR A 28 -4.74 0.09 -6.35
C THR A 28 -3.24 0.35 -6.17
N THR A 29 -2.42 -0.51 -6.79
CA THR A 29 -0.98 -0.28 -6.81
C THR A 29 -0.67 1.07 -7.46
N ALA A 30 -1.39 1.41 -8.53
CA ALA A 30 -1.19 2.69 -9.22
C ALA A 30 -1.47 3.89 -8.32
N GLU A 31 -2.54 3.81 -7.51
CA GLU A 31 -2.84 4.88 -6.57
C GLU A 31 -1.73 5.06 -5.55
N LEU A 32 -1.17 3.96 -5.06
CA LEU A 32 -0.08 4.02 -4.08
C LEU A 32 1.21 4.55 -4.71
N VAL A 33 1.49 4.19 -5.96
CA VAL A 33 2.62 4.76 -6.69
C VAL A 33 2.46 6.27 -6.78
N TYR A 34 1.25 6.73 -7.06
CA TYR A 34 0.96 8.15 -7.14
C TYR A 34 1.15 8.84 -5.78
N GLU A 35 0.63 8.25 -4.71
CA GLU A 35 0.79 8.82 -3.36
C GLU A 35 2.27 8.94 -2.97
N LEU A 36 3.08 7.97 -3.40
CA LEU A 36 4.51 7.98 -3.11
C LEU A 36 5.31 8.92 -4.00
N SER A 37 4.73 9.42 -5.08
CA SER A 37 5.48 10.09 -6.15
C SER A 37 6.26 11.32 -5.70
N ASN A 38 5.82 12.00 -4.63
CA ASN A 38 6.54 13.15 -4.08
C ASN A 38 7.71 12.76 -3.19
N ILE A 39 7.83 11.47 -2.88
CA ILE A 39 8.86 10.96 -1.97
C ILE A 39 9.85 10.10 -2.73
N VAL A 40 9.33 9.18 -3.54
CA VAL A 40 10.17 8.21 -4.24
C VAL A 40 9.43 7.69 -5.47
N ASP A 41 10.18 7.35 -6.51
CA ASP A 41 9.66 6.64 -7.68
C ASP A 41 9.55 5.16 -7.34
N ALA A 42 8.33 4.67 -7.19
CA ALA A 42 8.09 3.27 -6.86
C ALA A 42 7.69 2.50 -8.12
N ALA A 43 8.44 1.45 -8.45
CA ALA A 43 8.06 0.56 -9.52
C ALA A 43 6.84 -0.27 -9.05
N PRO A 44 5.77 -0.36 -9.86
CA PRO A 44 4.55 -1.03 -9.40
C PRO A 44 4.76 -2.47 -8.92
N MET A 45 5.56 -3.25 -9.63
CA MET A 45 5.80 -4.65 -9.24
C MET A 45 6.60 -4.76 -7.95
N ALA A 46 7.59 -3.89 -7.77
CA ALA A 46 8.38 -3.87 -6.55
C ALA A 46 7.54 -3.44 -5.36
N LEU A 47 6.68 -2.45 -5.56
CA LEU A 47 5.76 -2.00 -4.52
C LEU A 47 4.78 -3.11 -4.14
N ALA A 48 4.20 -3.79 -5.12
CA ALA A 48 3.28 -4.88 -4.86
C ALA A 48 3.93 -5.99 -4.04
N LYS A 49 5.16 -6.36 -4.40
CA LYS A 49 5.90 -7.38 -3.64
C LYS A 49 6.15 -6.91 -2.20
N GLN A 50 6.53 -5.67 -2.04
CA GLN A 50 6.81 -5.11 -0.72
C GLN A 50 5.56 -5.08 0.16
N LEU A 51 4.41 -4.74 -0.42
CA LEU A 51 3.14 -4.75 0.30
C LEU A 51 2.76 -6.18 0.73
N ALA A 52 2.89 -7.14 -0.18
CA ALA A 52 2.60 -8.54 0.15
C ALA A 52 3.52 -9.03 1.28
N ASP A 53 4.80 -8.71 1.21
CA ASP A 53 5.77 -9.10 2.23
C ASP A 53 5.47 -8.47 3.59
N ALA A 54 4.83 -7.30 3.58
CA ALA A 54 4.46 -6.59 4.81
C ALA A 54 3.14 -7.07 5.42
N GLY A 55 2.46 -8.02 4.77
CA GLY A 55 1.24 -8.61 5.31
C GLY A 55 -0.05 -8.04 4.73
N TYR A 56 0.03 -7.14 3.76
CA TYR A 56 -1.17 -6.66 3.07
C TYR A 56 -1.66 -7.71 2.08
N HIS A 57 -2.95 -7.71 1.82
CA HIS A 57 -3.52 -8.65 0.85
C HIS A 57 -4.43 -7.94 -0.14
N VAL A 58 -4.73 -8.64 -1.22
CA VAL A 58 -5.54 -8.11 -2.32
C VAL A 58 -6.93 -8.73 -2.25
N GLU A 59 -7.95 -7.90 -2.48
CA GLU A 59 -9.32 -8.37 -2.72
C GLU A 59 -9.77 -7.87 -4.08
N TYR A 60 -10.61 -8.65 -4.74
CA TYR A 60 -11.15 -8.28 -6.04
C TYR A 60 -12.54 -7.67 -5.86
N LEU A 61 -12.70 -6.43 -6.33
CA LEU A 61 -13.98 -5.73 -6.31
C LEU A 61 -14.37 -5.46 -7.76
N ALA A 62 -15.51 -5.98 -8.16
CA ALA A 62 -16.00 -5.85 -9.54
C ALA A 62 -14.95 -6.27 -10.57
N GLY A 63 -14.19 -7.33 -10.27
CA GLY A 63 -13.17 -7.85 -11.16
C GLY A 63 -11.84 -7.12 -11.12
N GLN A 64 -11.70 -6.11 -10.28
CA GLN A 64 -10.46 -5.32 -10.17
C GLN A 64 -9.74 -5.66 -8.86
N PRO A 65 -8.41 -5.82 -8.89
CA PRO A 65 -7.64 -6.08 -7.68
C PRO A 65 -7.39 -4.79 -6.90
N TYR A 66 -7.59 -4.86 -5.60
CA TYR A 66 -7.32 -3.74 -4.69
C TYR A 66 -6.57 -4.25 -3.46
N TRP A 67 -5.64 -3.45 -2.98
CA TRP A 67 -4.98 -3.70 -1.71
C TRP A 67 -5.92 -3.30 -0.59
N VAL A 68 -6.11 -4.20 0.38
CA VAL A 68 -6.90 -3.90 1.57
C VAL A 68 -5.95 -3.28 2.60
N MET A 69 -6.22 -2.05 2.97
CA MET A 69 -5.35 -1.31 3.88
C MET A 69 -6.21 -0.63 4.94
N TYR A 70 -5.61 -0.38 6.08
CA TYR A 70 -6.31 0.28 7.19
C TYR A 70 -5.56 1.57 7.49
N GLU A 71 -6.25 2.71 7.35
CA GLU A 71 -5.63 4.01 7.56
C GLU A 71 -5.34 4.22 9.04
N ARG A 72 -4.16 4.74 9.33
CA ARG A 72 -3.82 5.11 10.69
C ARG A 72 -4.42 6.46 11.01
N ALA A 73 -4.92 6.60 12.22
CA ALA A 73 -5.51 7.84 12.69
C ALA A 73 -4.45 8.93 12.88
#